data_7acffa0177b92cc2a37d44b52c6b6214
#
_entry.id   7acffa0177b92cc2a37d44b52c6b6214
#
_cell.length_a   1.000
_cell.length_b   1.000
_cell.length_c   1.000
_cell.angle_alpha   90.00
_cell.angle_beta   90.00
_cell.angle_gamma   90.00
#
_symmetry.space_group_name_H-M   'P 1'
#
loop_
_entity.id
_entity.type
_entity.pdbx_description
1 polymer ?
#
loop_
_entity_poly.entity_id
_entity_poly.type
_entity_poly.pdbx_seq_one_letter_code
_entity_poly.pdbx_strand_id
1 'polypeptide(L)'
;MTITGINVPANSEAQIVYNAIATAYAPLNIEGSITNSISITGDGITEPIAATETVNATTAPALDIEKSLSPTIVSENGQITYTFTVTNKGNTAATQADDIVLRDVFNPILKNIGVTYNGTVLSNTSYTYNEATGVFETTAGAIEVPAATFATNTDGTVSITPGTAVITVTGNI
;
A
#
# COMPACT_ATOMS: atom_id res chain seq x y z
N MET A 1 9.61 9.47 25.82
CA MET A 1 8.83 10.03 26.97
C MET A 1 9.61 9.75 28.24
N THR A 2 9.75 10.72 29.13
CA THR A 2 10.40 10.55 30.44
C THR A 2 9.40 10.89 31.53
N ILE A 3 9.26 10.03 32.53
CA ILE A 3 8.40 10.26 33.70
C ILE A 3 9.31 10.25 34.92
N THR A 4 9.20 11.25 35.75
CA THR A 4 10.04 11.44 36.96
C THR A 4 9.17 11.45 38.21
N GLY A 5 9.80 11.27 39.38
CA GLY A 5 9.13 11.36 40.67
C GLY A 5 8.22 10.17 41.00
N ILE A 6 8.44 9.01 40.36
CA ILE A 6 7.72 7.78 40.69
C ILE A 6 8.28 7.24 41.99
N ASN A 7 7.40 7.03 42.99
CA ASN A 7 7.74 6.38 44.25
C ASN A 7 7.03 5.02 44.31
N VAL A 8 7.79 3.96 44.47
CA VAL A 8 7.28 2.59 44.64
C VAL A 8 7.70 2.11 46.05
N PRO A 9 6.78 2.09 47.03
CA PRO A 9 7.08 1.57 48.36
C PRO A 9 7.53 0.11 48.34
N ALA A 10 8.22 -0.31 49.38
CA ALA A 10 8.64 -1.72 49.51
C ALA A 10 7.43 -2.67 49.48
N ASN A 11 7.55 -3.79 48.79
CA ASN A 11 6.49 -4.79 48.57
C ASN A 11 5.21 -4.23 47.91
N SER A 12 5.35 -3.22 47.05
CA SER A 12 4.25 -2.63 46.26
C SER A 12 4.61 -2.55 44.79
N GLU A 13 3.60 -2.27 43.97
CA GLU A 13 3.75 -2.04 42.53
C GLU A 13 3.20 -0.67 42.15
N ALA A 14 3.71 -0.13 41.05
CA ALA A 14 3.15 1.04 40.39
C ALA A 14 2.95 0.72 38.91
N GLN A 15 1.76 1.01 38.39
CA GLN A 15 1.43 0.83 36.99
C GLN A 15 1.36 2.19 36.29
N ILE A 16 2.03 2.29 35.15
CA ILE A 16 1.96 3.44 34.26
C ILE A 16 1.28 2.97 32.97
N VAL A 17 0.16 3.62 32.63
CA VAL A 17 -0.58 3.35 31.40
C VAL A 17 -0.54 4.58 30.51
N TYR A 18 -0.19 4.38 29.24
CA TYR A 18 -0.27 5.43 28.22
C TYR A 18 -0.80 4.86 26.91
N ASN A 19 -1.42 5.71 26.11
CA ASN A 19 -1.88 5.37 24.77
C ASN A 19 -0.94 6.00 23.75
N ALA A 20 -0.63 5.25 22.71
CA ALA A 20 0.12 5.71 21.56
C ALA A 20 -0.59 5.31 20.27
N ILE A 21 -0.50 6.17 19.26
CA ILE A 21 -1.06 5.91 17.92
C ILE A 21 0.13 5.80 16.97
N ALA A 22 0.16 4.72 16.18
CA ALA A 22 1.11 4.59 15.09
C ALA A 22 0.83 5.68 14.04
N THR A 23 1.86 6.45 13.70
CA THR A 23 1.78 7.51 12.68
C THR A 23 2.44 7.04 11.39
N ALA A 24 2.36 7.88 10.34
CA ALA A 24 3.10 7.66 9.09
C ALA A 24 4.64 7.58 9.28
N TYR A 25 5.14 7.99 10.44
CA TYR A 25 6.56 7.90 10.80
C TYR A 25 6.92 6.63 11.59
N ALA A 26 5.94 5.78 11.90
CA ALA A 26 6.23 4.49 12.50
C ALA A 26 7.06 3.66 11.50
N PRO A 27 8.19 3.05 11.91
CA PRO A 27 9.01 2.29 11.01
C PRO A 27 8.21 1.06 10.53
N LEU A 28 7.82 1.10 9.26
CA LEU A 28 7.31 -0.05 8.54
C LEU A 28 8.52 -0.70 7.85
N ASN A 29 9.28 -1.48 8.60
CA ASN A 29 10.26 -2.37 7.98
C ASN A 29 9.54 -3.56 7.32
N ILE A 30 10.28 -4.35 6.53
CA ILE A 30 9.76 -5.56 5.89
C ILE A 30 9.19 -6.55 6.93
N GLU A 31 9.70 -6.50 8.15
CA GLU A 31 9.26 -7.34 9.27
C GLU A 31 8.00 -6.81 9.96
N GLY A 32 7.58 -5.58 9.64
CA GLY A 32 6.33 -4.98 10.14
C GLY A 32 6.25 -4.91 11.66
N SER A 33 7.38 -4.67 12.35
CA SER A 33 7.43 -4.65 13.80
C SER A 33 7.85 -3.29 14.35
N ILE A 34 7.26 -2.90 15.49
CA ILE A 34 7.65 -1.74 16.28
C ILE A 34 8.05 -2.24 17.66
N THR A 35 9.33 -2.07 18.02
CA THR A 35 9.82 -2.40 19.35
C THR A 35 9.77 -1.17 20.24
N ASN A 36 9.06 -1.27 21.36
CA ASN A 36 9.05 -0.28 22.42
C ASN A 36 9.98 -0.71 23.53
N SER A 37 10.89 0.19 23.93
CA SER A 37 11.84 -0.07 25.03
C SER A 37 11.56 0.90 26.17
N ILE A 38 11.58 0.38 27.39
CA ILE A 38 11.49 1.14 28.64
C ILE A 38 12.72 0.87 29.49
N SER A 39 13.18 1.88 30.18
CA SER A 39 14.21 1.73 31.21
C SER A 39 13.83 2.47 32.49
N ILE A 40 14.23 1.93 33.62
CA ILE A 40 14.06 2.52 34.95
C ILE A 40 15.45 2.78 35.51
N THR A 41 15.63 4.01 35.99
CA THR A 41 16.85 4.46 36.69
C THR A 41 16.47 5.19 37.96
N GLY A 42 17.34 5.22 38.94
CA GLY A 42 17.10 5.96 40.20
C GLY A 42 18.24 5.78 41.20
N ASP A 43 18.22 6.56 42.26
CA ASP A 43 19.19 6.43 43.35
C ASP A 43 19.03 5.03 44.02
N GLY A 44 20.12 4.29 44.12
CA GLY A 44 20.09 2.91 44.62
C GLY A 44 19.88 1.82 43.58
N ILE A 45 19.63 2.20 42.31
CA ILE A 45 19.63 1.30 41.13
C ILE A 45 21.00 1.45 40.47
N THR A 46 21.88 0.47 40.64
CA THR A 46 23.27 0.51 40.16
C THR A 46 23.36 0.39 38.63
N GLU A 47 22.41 -0.33 38.01
CA GLU A 47 22.31 -0.53 36.58
C GLU A 47 20.86 -0.30 36.14
N PRO A 48 20.62 0.36 35.00
CA PRO A 48 19.26 0.54 34.48
C PRO A 48 18.52 -0.80 34.29
N ILE A 49 17.32 -0.86 34.82
CA ILE A 49 16.43 -2.00 34.58
C ILE A 49 15.64 -1.71 33.29
N ALA A 50 15.76 -2.56 32.29
CA ALA A 50 15.12 -2.35 31.00
C ALA A 50 14.20 -3.52 30.63
N ALA A 51 13.14 -3.19 29.89
CA ALA A 51 12.25 -4.16 29.25
C ALA A 51 11.88 -3.68 27.86
N THR A 52 11.60 -4.62 26.98
CA THR A 52 11.19 -4.36 25.61
C THR A 52 9.97 -5.20 25.26
N GLU A 53 9.06 -4.59 24.49
CA GLU A 53 7.92 -5.29 23.88
C GLU A 53 7.83 -4.92 22.41
N THR A 54 7.39 -5.88 21.60
CA THR A 54 7.29 -5.72 20.16
C THR A 54 5.85 -5.89 19.71
N VAL A 55 5.35 -4.90 18.96
CA VAL A 55 4.07 -4.97 18.26
C VAL A 55 4.35 -5.32 16.81
N ASN A 56 3.74 -6.40 16.33
CA ASN A 56 3.83 -6.80 14.93
C ASN A 56 2.68 -6.16 14.14
N ALA A 57 3.02 -5.53 13.02
CA ALA A 57 2.03 -5.04 12.07
C ALA A 57 1.49 -6.21 11.22
N THR A 58 0.26 -6.07 10.74
CA THR A 58 -0.28 -6.98 9.73
C THR A 58 0.41 -6.68 8.40
N THR A 59 0.92 -7.72 7.74
CA THR A 59 1.47 -7.61 6.40
C THR A 59 0.34 -7.82 5.39
N ALA A 60 0.03 -6.79 4.60
CA ALA A 60 -1.01 -6.86 3.57
C ALA A 60 -0.75 -5.82 2.46
N PRO A 61 -1.20 -6.07 1.22
CA PRO A 61 -1.31 -5.03 0.21
C PRO A 61 -2.31 -3.95 0.66
N ALA A 62 -2.02 -2.69 0.33
CA ALA A 62 -2.92 -1.55 0.56
C ALA A 62 -3.09 -0.82 -0.77
N LEU A 63 -4.05 -1.29 -1.58
CA LEU A 63 -4.25 -0.84 -2.95
C LEU A 63 -5.14 0.39 -3.02
N ASP A 64 -4.80 1.28 -3.95
CA ASP A 64 -5.57 2.43 -4.38
C ASP A 64 -5.54 2.49 -5.91
N ILE A 65 -6.55 3.07 -6.55
CA ILE A 65 -6.64 3.14 -8.01
C ILE A 65 -7.02 4.54 -8.47
N GLU A 66 -6.32 5.02 -9.48
CA GLU A 66 -6.65 6.23 -10.23
C GLU A 66 -6.97 5.87 -11.68
N LYS A 67 -7.97 6.57 -12.25
CA LYS A 67 -8.37 6.43 -13.65
C LYS A 67 -8.23 7.78 -14.35
N SER A 68 -7.59 7.76 -15.51
CA SER A 68 -7.54 8.91 -16.43
C SER A 68 -7.83 8.48 -17.85
N LEU A 69 -8.10 9.45 -18.73
CA LEU A 69 -8.28 9.20 -20.14
C LEU A 69 -7.63 10.32 -21.00
N SER A 70 -7.17 9.95 -22.20
CA SER A 70 -6.56 10.87 -23.16
C SER A 70 -6.82 10.38 -24.60
N PRO A 71 -7.10 11.28 -25.53
CA PRO A 71 -7.43 12.70 -25.35
C PRO A 71 -8.82 12.89 -24.72
N THR A 72 -9.08 14.06 -24.13
CA THR A 72 -10.40 14.40 -23.56
C THR A 72 -11.40 14.90 -24.62
N ILE A 73 -10.90 15.21 -25.82
CA ILE A 73 -11.72 15.61 -26.99
C ILE A 73 -11.27 14.73 -28.15
N VAL A 74 -12.22 14.07 -28.77
CA VAL A 74 -11.97 13.13 -29.85
C VAL A 74 -13.08 13.24 -30.89
N SER A 75 -12.74 13.09 -32.18
CA SER A 75 -13.70 13.03 -33.29
C SER A 75 -14.28 11.62 -33.42
N GLU A 76 -15.35 11.49 -34.17
CA GLU A 76 -15.94 10.20 -34.56
C GLU A 76 -14.84 9.26 -35.13
N ASN A 77 -14.86 8.00 -34.71
CA ASN A 77 -13.83 6.99 -34.98
C ASN A 77 -12.43 7.34 -34.43
N GLY A 78 -12.32 8.36 -33.58
CA GLY A 78 -11.07 8.71 -32.93
C GLY A 78 -10.67 7.68 -31.88
N GLN A 79 -9.39 7.66 -31.57
CA GLN A 79 -8.82 6.77 -30.58
C GLN A 79 -8.73 7.45 -29.21
N ILE A 80 -9.09 6.74 -28.17
CA ILE A 80 -8.88 7.14 -26.78
C ILE A 80 -8.16 6.05 -26.00
N THR A 81 -7.44 6.48 -24.96
CA THR A 81 -6.73 5.59 -24.05
C THR A 81 -7.21 5.86 -22.62
N TYR A 82 -7.76 4.87 -21.97
CA TYR A 82 -7.95 4.85 -20.52
C TYR A 82 -6.69 4.35 -19.86
N THR A 83 -6.26 5.03 -18.81
CA THR A 83 -5.11 4.65 -17.98
C THR A 83 -5.59 4.41 -16.56
N PHE A 84 -5.30 3.24 -16.04
CA PHE A 84 -5.53 2.86 -14.66
C PHE A 84 -4.18 2.75 -13.97
N THR A 85 -3.95 3.57 -12.95
CA THR A 85 -2.76 3.49 -12.11
C THR A 85 -3.15 2.89 -10.78
N VAL A 86 -2.71 1.67 -10.52
CA VAL A 86 -2.90 0.99 -9.24
C VAL A 86 -1.66 1.22 -8.39
N THR A 87 -1.84 1.77 -7.20
CA THR A 87 -0.77 2.00 -6.24
C THR A 87 -0.92 1.09 -5.03
N ASN A 88 0.19 0.56 -4.54
CA ASN A 88 0.24 -0.23 -3.33
C ASN A 88 1.07 0.51 -2.27
N LYS A 89 0.43 0.93 -1.19
CA LYS A 89 1.06 1.58 -0.04
C LYS A 89 1.40 0.59 1.08
N GLY A 90 1.02 -0.68 0.89
CA GLY A 90 1.30 -1.76 1.84
C GLY A 90 2.72 -2.32 1.69
N ASN A 91 3.19 -2.97 2.73
CA ASN A 91 4.52 -3.61 2.79
C ASN A 91 4.58 -4.98 2.11
N THR A 92 3.48 -5.45 1.54
CA THR A 92 3.37 -6.73 0.84
C THR A 92 2.90 -6.48 -0.58
N ALA A 93 3.49 -7.17 -1.56
CA ALA A 93 3.02 -7.11 -2.94
C ALA A 93 1.63 -7.76 -3.06
N ALA A 94 0.80 -7.21 -3.94
CA ALA A 94 -0.35 -7.94 -4.44
C ALA A 94 0.13 -8.81 -5.60
N THR A 95 0.05 -10.11 -5.40
CA THR A 95 0.58 -11.14 -6.32
C THR A 95 -0.54 -11.83 -7.08
N GLN A 96 -0.18 -12.72 -7.97
CA GLN A 96 -1.15 -13.57 -8.68
C GLN A 96 -2.09 -14.33 -7.72
N ALA A 97 -1.57 -14.77 -6.55
CA ALA A 97 -2.34 -15.52 -5.56
C ALA A 97 -3.42 -14.70 -4.84
N ASP A 98 -3.35 -13.36 -4.93
CA ASP A 98 -4.35 -12.46 -4.35
C ASP A 98 -5.56 -12.25 -5.27
N ASP A 99 -5.55 -12.84 -6.47
CA ASP A 99 -6.65 -12.88 -7.44
C ASP A 99 -7.27 -11.50 -7.72
N ILE A 100 -6.45 -10.43 -7.73
CA ILE A 100 -6.98 -9.08 -7.99
C ILE A 100 -7.52 -8.97 -9.41
N VAL A 101 -8.66 -8.29 -9.51
CA VAL A 101 -9.38 -8.05 -10.76
C VAL A 101 -9.63 -6.56 -10.93
N LEU A 102 -9.25 -6.01 -12.08
CA LEU A 102 -9.63 -4.67 -12.49
C LEU A 102 -10.87 -4.77 -13.37
N ARG A 103 -11.93 -4.04 -12.99
CA ARG A 103 -13.19 -4.01 -13.75
C ARG A 103 -13.59 -2.57 -14.03
N ASP A 104 -14.02 -2.31 -15.27
CA ASP A 104 -14.57 -1.03 -15.69
C ASP A 104 -15.72 -1.23 -16.69
N VAL A 105 -16.51 -0.19 -16.88
CA VAL A 105 -17.52 -0.09 -17.94
C VAL A 105 -17.24 1.16 -18.75
N PHE A 106 -16.69 0.98 -19.96
CA PHE A 106 -16.33 2.13 -20.79
C PHE A 106 -17.55 2.87 -21.33
N ASN A 107 -17.51 4.18 -21.17
CA ASN A 107 -18.44 5.11 -21.80
C ASN A 107 -17.64 6.33 -22.32
N PRO A 108 -17.52 6.51 -23.66
CA PRO A 108 -18.11 5.70 -24.73
C PRO A 108 -17.56 4.26 -24.79
N ILE A 109 -18.37 3.36 -25.38
CA ILE A 109 -17.96 1.98 -25.65
C ILE A 109 -16.85 1.99 -26.71
N LEU A 110 -15.79 1.25 -26.44
CA LEU A 110 -14.62 1.13 -27.34
C LEU A 110 -14.78 -0.02 -28.31
N LYS A 111 -14.13 0.11 -29.46
CA LYS A 111 -13.95 -0.95 -30.47
C LYS A 111 -12.47 -1.23 -30.67
N ASN A 112 -12.15 -2.44 -31.06
CA ASN A 112 -10.78 -2.86 -31.39
C ASN A 112 -9.79 -2.50 -30.28
N ILE A 113 -10.07 -2.89 -29.05
CA ILE A 113 -9.21 -2.54 -27.92
C ILE A 113 -7.85 -3.22 -27.96
N GLY A 114 -6.83 -2.48 -27.55
CA GLY A 114 -5.50 -2.98 -27.19
C GLY A 114 -5.26 -2.70 -25.72
N VAL A 115 -4.73 -3.68 -25.00
CA VAL A 115 -4.47 -3.58 -23.56
C VAL A 115 -2.99 -3.74 -23.28
N THR A 116 -2.43 -2.89 -22.41
CA THR A 116 -1.06 -3.06 -21.92
C THR A 116 -1.05 -3.13 -20.39
N TYR A 117 -0.07 -3.83 -19.86
CA TYR A 117 0.28 -3.88 -18.45
C TYR A 117 1.75 -3.48 -18.30
N ASN A 118 2.02 -2.42 -17.56
CA ASN A 118 3.34 -1.81 -17.39
C ASN A 118 4.07 -1.58 -18.75
N GLY A 119 3.32 -1.13 -19.76
CA GLY A 119 3.83 -0.86 -21.10
C GLY A 119 4.00 -2.09 -22.00
N THR A 120 3.80 -3.29 -21.49
CA THR A 120 3.85 -4.55 -22.27
C THR A 120 2.44 -4.97 -22.68
N VAL A 121 2.26 -5.45 -23.92
CA VAL A 121 0.96 -5.93 -24.39
C VAL A 121 0.47 -7.06 -23.52
N LEU A 122 -0.72 -6.89 -22.96
CA LEU A 122 -1.38 -7.91 -22.16
C LEU A 122 -2.08 -8.92 -23.09
N SER A 123 -1.87 -10.22 -22.82
CA SER A 123 -2.52 -11.28 -23.59
C SER A 123 -4.04 -11.16 -23.55
N ASN A 124 -4.72 -11.45 -24.65
CA ASN A 124 -6.18 -11.49 -24.71
C ASN A 124 -6.81 -12.62 -23.87
N THR A 125 -6.01 -13.53 -23.33
CA THR A 125 -6.44 -14.51 -22.33
C THR A 125 -6.43 -13.98 -20.90
N SER A 126 -5.83 -12.80 -20.69
CA SER A 126 -5.69 -12.16 -19.38
C SER A 126 -6.76 -11.09 -19.09
N TYR A 127 -7.70 -10.92 -20.00
CA TYR A 127 -8.85 -10.04 -19.82
C TYR A 127 -10.04 -10.46 -20.68
N THR A 128 -11.19 -9.92 -20.35
CA THR A 128 -12.41 -10.00 -21.17
C THR A 128 -12.92 -8.59 -21.49
N TYR A 129 -13.48 -8.43 -22.67
CA TYR A 129 -14.15 -7.21 -23.08
C TYR A 129 -15.42 -7.51 -23.87
N ASN A 130 -16.52 -6.86 -23.52
CA ASN A 130 -17.79 -6.98 -24.21
C ASN A 130 -18.07 -5.68 -24.97
N GLU A 131 -17.89 -5.67 -26.29
CA GLU A 131 -18.12 -4.51 -27.15
C GLU A 131 -19.58 -4.06 -27.21
N ALA A 132 -20.55 -4.89 -26.80
CA ALA A 132 -21.95 -4.49 -26.77
C ALA A 132 -22.32 -3.72 -25.49
N THR A 133 -21.60 -3.97 -24.40
CA THR A 133 -21.90 -3.37 -23.08
C THR A 133 -20.81 -2.45 -22.54
N GLY A 134 -19.63 -2.45 -23.14
CA GLY A 134 -18.47 -1.71 -22.69
C GLY A 134 -17.79 -2.30 -21.44
N VAL A 135 -18.22 -3.49 -20.99
CA VAL A 135 -17.65 -4.13 -19.79
C VAL A 135 -16.27 -4.68 -20.09
N PHE A 136 -15.29 -4.22 -19.36
CA PHE A 136 -13.91 -4.70 -19.35
C PHE A 136 -13.58 -5.30 -17.98
N GLU A 137 -12.87 -6.43 -17.98
CA GLU A 137 -12.46 -7.10 -16.74
C GLU A 137 -11.17 -7.87 -16.98
N THR A 138 -10.17 -7.71 -16.11
CA THR A 138 -8.99 -8.58 -16.13
C THR A 138 -9.32 -9.94 -15.51
N THR A 139 -8.65 -11.00 -15.96
CA THR A 139 -8.70 -12.30 -15.28
C THR A 139 -8.08 -12.17 -13.88
N ALA A 140 -8.59 -12.92 -12.93
CA ALA A 140 -8.03 -13.01 -11.58
C ALA A 140 -6.52 -13.35 -11.64
N GLY A 141 -5.71 -12.60 -10.91
CA GLY A 141 -4.26 -12.75 -10.88
C GLY A 141 -3.50 -12.35 -12.15
N ALA A 142 -4.17 -11.72 -13.14
CA ALA A 142 -3.49 -11.25 -14.35
C ALA A 142 -2.64 -10.01 -14.16
N ILE A 143 -2.86 -9.27 -13.07
CA ILE A 143 -2.10 -8.08 -12.69
C ILE A 143 -1.53 -8.26 -11.28
N GLU A 144 -0.32 -7.79 -11.09
CA GLU A 144 0.38 -7.79 -9.80
C GLU A 144 0.80 -6.36 -9.47
N VAL A 145 0.82 -5.99 -8.21
CA VAL A 145 1.26 -4.67 -7.78
C VAL A 145 2.39 -4.83 -6.75
N PRO A 146 3.60 -4.35 -7.04
CA PRO A 146 4.72 -4.45 -6.10
C PRO A 146 4.37 -3.85 -4.74
N ALA A 147 5.05 -4.32 -3.69
CA ALA A 147 4.98 -3.69 -2.38
C ALA A 147 5.53 -2.25 -2.42
N ALA A 148 5.10 -1.41 -1.49
CA ALA A 148 5.79 -0.16 -1.21
C ALA A 148 7.20 -0.43 -0.67
N THR A 149 8.11 0.51 -0.96
CA THR A 149 9.44 0.53 -0.35
C THR A 149 9.52 1.63 0.71
N PHE A 150 10.27 1.37 1.76
CA PHE A 150 10.41 2.27 2.90
C PHE A 150 11.88 2.62 3.09
N ALA A 151 12.18 3.89 3.29
CA ALA A 151 13.53 4.37 3.57
C ALA A 151 13.52 5.27 4.80
N THR A 152 14.46 5.04 5.72
CA THR A 152 14.64 5.92 6.88
C THR A 152 15.55 7.09 6.50
N ASN A 153 15.05 8.30 6.67
CA ASN A 153 15.78 9.54 6.43
C ASN A 153 16.75 9.83 7.57
N THR A 154 17.67 10.76 7.34
CA THR A 154 18.68 11.17 8.34
C THR A 154 18.11 11.83 9.59
N ASP A 155 16.88 12.37 9.49
CA ASP A 155 16.13 12.98 10.60
C ASP A 155 15.27 11.95 11.37
N GLY A 156 15.34 10.67 11.01
CA GLY A 156 14.56 9.58 11.63
C GLY A 156 13.14 9.44 11.09
N THR A 157 12.72 10.25 10.12
CA THR A 157 11.43 10.07 9.42
C THR A 157 11.51 8.92 8.41
N VAL A 158 10.37 8.38 8.02
CA VAL A 158 10.28 7.32 7.01
C VAL A 158 9.66 7.87 5.74
N SER A 159 10.34 7.69 4.62
CA SER A 159 9.81 7.93 3.29
C SER A 159 9.18 6.65 2.74
N ILE A 160 8.00 6.78 2.13
CA ILE A 160 7.28 5.67 1.51
C ILE A 160 7.23 5.92 0.01
N THR A 161 7.72 4.96 -0.77
CA THR A 161 7.54 4.94 -2.22
C THR A 161 6.57 3.81 -2.56
N PRO A 162 5.33 4.12 -2.96
CA PRO A 162 4.35 3.09 -3.31
C PRO A 162 4.82 2.21 -4.47
N GLY A 163 4.48 0.93 -4.41
CA GLY A 163 4.52 0.07 -5.59
C GLY A 163 3.46 0.51 -6.59
N THR A 164 3.70 0.39 -7.88
CA THR A 164 2.75 0.81 -8.92
C THR A 164 2.61 -0.23 -10.02
N ALA A 165 1.40 -0.34 -10.54
CA ALA A 165 1.08 -1.06 -11.77
C ALA A 165 0.21 -0.15 -12.65
N VAL A 166 0.51 -0.11 -13.94
CA VAL A 166 -0.21 0.73 -14.91
C VAL A 166 -0.84 -0.16 -15.96
N ILE A 167 -2.15 -0.07 -16.10
CA ILE A 167 -2.90 -0.74 -17.15
C ILE A 167 -3.43 0.34 -18.11
N THR A 168 -3.19 0.16 -19.40
CA THR A 168 -3.82 1.03 -20.40
C THR A 168 -4.75 0.22 -21.29
N VAL A 169 -5.90 0.82 -21.61
CA VAL A 169 -6.85 0.28 -22.60
C VAL A 169 -7.07 1.33 -23.65
N THR A 170 -6.62 1.06 -24.87
CA THR A 170 -6.75 1.95 -26.01
C THR A 170 -7.73 1.36 -27.01
N GLY A 171 -8.64 2.17 -27.53
CA GLY A 171 -9.61 1.74 -28.52
C GLY A 171 -10.23 2.91 -29.30
N ASN A 172 -11.02 2.60 -30.31
CA ASN A 172 -11.76 3.56 -31.13
C ASN A 172 -13.19 3.73 -30.59
N ILE A 173 -13.74 4.93 -30.72
CA ILE A 173 -15.15 5.24 -30.40
C ILE A 173 -15.98 5.32 -31.68
#